data_e693764742e5c8408472c723dba8ccc7
#
_entry.id   e693764742e5c8408472c723dba8ccc7
#
_cell.length_a   1.000
_cell.length_b   1.000
_cell.length_c   1.000
_cell.angle_alpha   90.00
_cell.angle_beta   90.00
_cell.angle_gamma   90.00
#
_symmetry.space_group_name_H-M   'P 1'
#
loop_
_entity.id
_entity.type
_entity.pdbx_description
1 polymer ?
#
loop_
_entity_poly.entity_id
_entity_poly.type
_entity_poly.pdbx_seq_one_letter_code
_entity_poly.pdbx_strand_id
1 'polypeptide(L)'
;GILLFDTYYRPSLTKEIPDRFQPVGSRSHWQRLATGYQFDAPQGTASKSRPRFSSELDQLLYHHWACMPDQVPRKARTAASPVADHYCYNHGLSRGQLLSVSDLLFKCSLTPRGRGILAVSLFSGADRFEIWLDLDAKKYELRRDRDTVVSEQFHQGLKPKPLELEFAIVDRQVIFVVNGRTWLRQPFVPADTTETAALTEIDAEHPLMIAAQDLEIQIHRM
;
A
#
# COMPACT_ATOMS: atom_id res chain seq x y z
N GLY A 1 -6.24 15.22 12.39
CA GLY A 1 -5.32 14.28 11.79
C GLY A 1 -4.08 15.01 11.27
N ILE A 2 -2.91 14.49 11.57
CA ILE A 2 -1.65 15.02 11.06
C ILE A 2 -1.34 14.23 9.81
N LEU A 3 -1.25 14.92 8.68
CA LEU A 3 -0.74 14.36 7.46
C LEU A 3 0.79 14.30 7.58
N LEU A 4 1.32 13.12 7.82
CA LEU A 4 2.75 12.87 7.63
C LEU A 4 2.98 12.80 6.11
N PHE A 5 3.40 13.92 5.53
CA PHE A 5 3.72 13.99 4.13
C PHE A 5 5.10 13.37 3.88
N ASP A 6 5.14 12.16 3.39
CA ASP A 6 6.25 11.73 2.53
C ASP A 6 5.89 12.13 1.09
N THR A 7 5.84 13.46 0.88
CA THR A 7 5.43 14.05 -0.39
C THR A 7 6.45 13.70 -1.45
N TYR A 8 6.12 12.86 -2.39
CA TYR A 8 6.93 12.50 -3.54
C TYR A 8 8.06 11.50 -3.25
N TYR A 9 7.69 10.33 -2.75
CA TYR A 9 8.66 9.24 -2.77
C TYR A 9 9.12 8.99 -4.22
N ARG A 10 10.39 9.28 -4.46
CA ARG A 10 11.13 8.80 -5.63
C ARG A 10 12.13 7.77 -5.15
N PRO A 11 12.25 6.62 -5.82
CA PRO A 11 13.28 5.66 -5.48
C PRO A 11 14.63 6.39 -5.38
N SER A 12 15.29 6.30 -4.23
CA SER A 12 16.60 6.91 -4.08
C SER A 12 17.61 6.14 -4.93
N LEU A 13 18.34 6.84 -5.77
CA LEU A 13 19.48 6.28 -6.51
C LEU A 13 20.73 6.16 -5.66
N THR A 14 20.72 6.68 -4.42
CA THR A 14 21.86 6.60 -3.51
C THR A 14 21.87 5.23 -2.82
N LYS A 15 23.01 4.58 -2.79
CA LYS A 15 23.21 3.27 -2.12
C LYS A 15 23.07 3.34 -0.59
N GLU A 16 22.89 4.52 -0.02
CA GLU A 16 22.91 4.76 1.42
C GLU A 16 21.57 4.54 2.11
N ILE A 17 20.45 4.69 1.37
CA ILE A 17 19.10 4.50 1.91
C ILE A 17 18.45 3.38 1.09
N PRO A 18 18.03 2.27 1.73
CA PRO A 18 17.33 1.20 1.01
C PRO A 18 15.99 1.71 0.49
N ASP A 19 15.56 1.14 -0.63
CA ASP A 19 14.25 1.45 -1.19
C ASP A 19 13.14 1.15 -0.19
N ARG A 20 12.18 2.08 -0.12
CA ARG A 20 11.01 1.89 0.73
C ARG A 20 10.05 0.84 0.18
N PHE A 21 10.06 0.62 -1.12
CA PHE A 21 9.25 -0.43 -1.75
C PHE A 21 10.14 -1.55 -2.26
N GLN A 22 9.83 -2.76 -1.84
CA GLN A 22 10.60 -3.94 -2.20
C GLN A 22 9.69 -5.05 -2.72
N PRO A 23 10.04 -5.69 -3.87
CA PRO A 23 9.35 -6.86 -4.35
C PRO A 23 9.46 -8.02 -3.37
N VAL A 24 8.40 -8.81 -3.25
CA VAL A 24 8.40 -10.02 -2.42
C VAL A 24 8.84 -11.23 -3.22
N GLY A 25 9.91 -11.87 -2.74
CA GLY A 25 10.43 -13.08 -3.36
C GLY A 25 11.33 -12.84 -4.58
N SER A 26 12.14 -13.85 -4.88
CA SER A 26 13.17 -13.77 -5.93
C SER A 26 12.62 -13.89 -7.37
N ARG A 27 11.33 -14.22 -7.53
CA ARG A 27 10.66 -14.38 -8.82
C ARG A 27 9.62 -13.31 -9.08
N SER A 28 9.65 -12.22 -8.33
CA SER A 28 8.72 -11.11 -8.51
C SER A 28 8.91 -10.48 -9.89
N HIS A 29 7.80 -10.10 -10.50
CA HIS A 29 7.75 -9.37 -11.79
C HIS A 29 7.78 -7.86 -11.59
N TRP A 30 7.82 -7.40 -10.34
CA TRP A 30 8.04 -6.01 -10.01
C TRP A 30 9.48 -5.60 -10.29
N GLN A 31 9.66 -4.53 -11.01
CA GLN A 31 10.96 -3.95 -11.35
C GLN A 31 11.00 -2.49 -10.94
N ARG A 32 12.13 -2.12 -10.34
CA ARG A 32 12.39 -0.72 -10.03
C ARG A 32 12.85 0.02 -11.29
N LEU A 33 12.23 1.17 -11.53
CA LEU A 33 12.65 2.14 -12.56
C LEU A 33 13.35 3.34 -11.91
N ALA A 34 13.94 4.21 -12.73
CA ALA A 34 14.56 5.46 -12.24
C ALA A 34 13.54 6.41 -11.57
N THR A 35 12.27 6.35 -11.96
CA THR A 35 11.20 7.26 -11.48
C THR A 35 10.00 6.56 -10.87
N GLY A 36 10.10 5.25 -10.58
CA GLY A 36 8.96 4.51 -10.05
C GLY A 36 9.15 3.00 -10.12
N TYR A 37 8.07 2.28 -10.33
CA TYR A 37 8.07 0.82 -10.42
C TYR A 37 7.25 0.37 -11.62
N GLN A 38 7.63 -0.79 -12.15
CA GLN A 38 6.92 -1.46 -13.23
C GLN A 38 6.62 -2.89 -12.81
N PHE A 39 5.44 -3.35 -13.18
CA PHE A 39 5.04 -4.74 -13.10
C PHE A 39 4.73 -5.24 -14.50
N ASP A 40 5.38 -6.32 -14.90
CA ASP A 40 5.17 -6.97 -16.20
C ASP A 40 4.63 -8.38 -15.97
N ALA A 41 3.36 -8.60 -16.29
CA ALA A 41 2.79 -9.94 -16.24
C ALA A 41 3.54 -10.89 -17.18
N PRO A 42 3.89 -12.09 -16.75
CA PRO A 42 4.47 -13.08 -17.64
C PRO A 42 3.49 -13.44 -18.74
N GLN A 43 3.91 -13.31 -19.99
CA GLN A 43 3.09 -13.66 -21.15
C GLN A 43 2.73 -15.15 -21.07
N GLY A 44 1.44 -15.46 -21.12
CA GLY A 44 0.92 -16.83 -21.23
C GLY A 44 0.66 -17.55 -19.90
N THR A 45 0.83 -16.92 -18.75
CA THR A 45 0.52 -17.50 -17.45
C THR A 45 -0.80 -17.01 -16.85
N ALA A 46 -1.77 -16.63 -17.68
CA ALA A 46 -3.09 -16.34 -17.15
C ALA A 46 -3.53 -17.47 -16.23
N SER A 47 -3.49 -17.24 -14.93
CA SER A 47 -3.95 -18.20 -13.94
C SER A 47 -5.40 -18.52 -14.25
N LYS A 48 -5.73 -19.79 -14.46
CA LYS A 48 -7.10 -20.23 -14.71
C LYS A 48 -8.02 -19.99 -13.50
N SER A 49 -7.43 -19.71 -12.35
CA SER A 49 -8.16 -19.44 -11.10
C SER A 49 -7.97 -17.97 -10.70
N ARG A 50 -9.08 -17.30 -10.43
CA ARG A 50 -9.06 -15.97 -9.84
C ARG A 50 -8.47 -16.04 -8.43
N PRO A 51 -7.47 -15.22 -8.10
CA PRO A 51 -6.88 -15.21 -6.77
C PRO A 51 -7.93 -14.80 -5.73
N ARG A 52 -7.88 -15.46 -4.59
CA ARG A 52 -8.79 -15.17 -3.47
C ARG A 52 -8.18 -14.19 -2.48
N PHE A 53 -6.84 -14.23 -2.38
CA PHE A 53 -6.10 -13.46 -1.40
C PHE A 53 -4.99 -12.66 -2.07
N SER A 54 -4.67 -11.50 -1.52
CA SER A 54 -3.57 -10.67 -2.01
C SER A 54 -2.21 -11.37 -1.90
N SER A 55 -2.06 -12.35 -1.00
CA SER A 55 -0.86 -13.18 -0.89
C SER A 55 -0.62 -14.11 -2.09
N GLU A 56 -1.63 -14.32 -2.94
CA GLU A 56 -1.53 -15.09 -4.18
C GLU A 56 -1.09 -14.21 -5.36
N LEU A 57 -1.10 -12.89 -5.18
CA LEU A 57 -0.63 -11.91 -6.15
C LEU A 57 0.87 -11.66 -5.98
N ASP A 58 1.51 -11.14 -7.01
CA ASP A 58 2.88 -10.67 -6.91
C ASP A 58 2.91 -9.30 -6.19
N GLN A 59 3.68 -9.22 -5.12
CA GLN A 59 3.59 -8.15 -4.12
C GLN A 59 4.79 -7.21 -4.18
N LEU A 60 4.51 -5.93 -3.95
CA LEU A 60 5.46 -4.86 -3.71
C LEU A 60 5.16 -4.26 -2.32
N LEU A 61 6.01 -4.54 -1.33
CA LEU A 61 5.83 -4.12 0.05
C LEU A 61 6.49 -2.77 0.34
N TYR A 62 5.80 -1.91 1.06
CA TYR A 62 6.35 -0.70 1.60
C TYR A 62 7.03 -0.96 2.96
N HIS A 63 8.25 -0.49 3.11
CA HIS A 63 9.03 -0.53 4.33
C HIS A 63 9.12 0.87 4.94
N HIS A 64 8.61 1.04 6.13
CA HIS A 64 8.79 2.28 6.87
C HIS A 64 10.12 2.25 7.61
N TRP A 65 11.10 3.00 7.09
CA TRP A 65 12.40 3.13 7.76
C TRP A 65 12.32 4.26 8.78
N ALA A 66 12.50 3.94 10.07
CA ALA A 66 12.59 4.95 11.10
C ALA A 66 13.92 5.73 10.93
N CYS A 67 13.83 6.97 10.50
CA CYS A 67 14.96 7.90 10.55
C CYS A 67 14.95 8.58 11.91
N MET A 68 15.92 8.25 12.77
CA MET A 68 16.17 8.99 14.02
C MET A 68 17.24 10.04 13.75
N PRO A 69 16.93 11.36 13.84
CA PRO A 69 17.86 12.42 13.49
C PRO A 69 19.13 12.43 14.34
N ASP A 70 19.05 12.01 15.59
CA ASP A 70 20.09 12.27 16.60
C ASP A 70 21.02 11.09 16.89
N GLN A 71 20.80 9.93 16.31
CA GLN A 71 21.59 8.73 16.63
C GLN A 71 22.32 8.12 15.45
N VAL A 72 22.48 8.87 14.39
CA VAL A 72 23.05 8.33 13.17
C VAL A 72 24.52 8.72 13.01
N PRO A 73 25.44 7.79 13.23
CA PRO A 73 26.44 7.63 12.22
C PRO A 73 25.69 7.09 10.99
N ARG A 74 25.65 7.79 9.91
CA ARG A 74 24.99 7.64 8.60
C ARG A 74 24.75 6.21 8.03
N LYS A 75 24.68 5.18 8.83
CA LYS A 75 24.24 3.86 8.45
C LYS A 75 22.74 3.82 8.67
N ALA A 76 21.98 4.01 7.59
CA ALA A 76 20.57 3.74 7.57
C ALA A 76 20.29 2.43 8.28
N ARG A 77 19.54 2.48 9.37
CA ARG A 77 19.09 1.25 10.00
C ARG A 77 18.08 0.61 9.05
N THR A 78 18.42 -0.56 8.56
CA THR A 78 17.60 -1.35 7.64
C THR A 78 16.43 -2.05 8.33
N ALA A 79 16.15 -1.75 9.59
CA ALA A 79 15.01 -2.31 10.28
C ALA A 79 13.74 -1.52 9.92
N ALA A 80 12.76 -2.19 9.35
CA ALA A 80 11.41 -1.68 9.21
C ALA A 80 10.84 -1.40 10.61
N SER A 81 9.98 -0.41 10.71
CA SER A 81 9.29 -0.07 11.95
C SER A 81 7.85 0.35 11.63
N PRO A 82 6.92 0.19 12.57
CA PRO A 82 5.59 0.75 12.43
C PRO A 82 5.66 2.27 12.18
N VAL A 83 4.70 2.79 11.40
CA VAL A 83 4.54 4.24 11.25
C VAL A 83 4.12 4.79 12.60
N ALA A 84 4.97 5.61 13.19
CA ALA A 84 4.74 6.20 14.50
C ALA A 84 4.69 7.72 14.41
N ASP A 85 3.94 8.31 15.33
CA ASP A 85 3.81 9.77 15.44
C ASP A 85 5.07 10.37 16.05
N HIS A 86 5.91 10.94 15.19
CA HIS A 86 7.12 11.64 15.54
C HIS A 86 6.89 13.15 15.46
N TYR A 87 6.46 13.75 16.57
CA TYR A 87 6.44 15.21 16.66
C TYR A 87 7.84 15.77 16.88
N CYS A 88 8.23 16.76 16.07
CA CYS A 88 9.53 17.41 16.19
C CYS A 88 9.79 18.10 17.53
N TYR A 89 8.75 18.36 18.32
CA TYR A 89 8.85 18.95 19.66
C TYR A 89 8.84 17.91 20.79
N ASN A 90 8.70 16.64 20.49
CA ASN A 90 8.76 15.56 21.48
C ASN A 90 10.17 14.97 21.59
N HIS A 91 11.17 15.82 21.58
CA HIS A 91 12.60 15.44 21.60
C HIS A 91 13.07 14.62 22.82
N GLY A 92 12.20 14.24 23.70
CA GLY A 92 12.53 13.44 24.89
C GLY A 92 11.81 12.12 25.01
N LEU A 93 10.96 11.75 24.04
CA LEU A 93 10.20 10.50 24.15
C LEU A 93 11.03 9.29 23.72
N SER A 94 11.05 8.26 24.55
CA SER A 94 11.61 6.97 24.18
C SER A 94 10.74 6.30 23.10
N ARG A 95 11.34 5.39 22.29
CA ARG A 95 10.61 4.64 21.26
C ARG A 95 9.32 3.97 21.76
N GLY A 96 9.29 3.51 23.01
CA GLY A 96 8.11 2.87 23.59
C GLY A 96 6.97 3.83 23.94
N GLN A 97 7.18 5.14 23.76
CA GLN A 97 6.17 6.18 24.02
C GLN A 97 5.56 6.76 22.75
N LEU A 98 6.02 6.31 21.58
CA LEU A 98 5.46 6.73 20.30
C LEU A 98 4.18 5.95 20.03
N LEU A 99 3.13 6.68 19.68
CA LEU A 99 1.86 6.09 19.29
C LEU A 99 1.94 5.69 17.81
N SER A 100 1.43 4.51 17.48
CA SER A 100 1.28 4.11 16.09
C SER A 100 0.24 5.00 15.40
N VAL A 101 0.53 5.39 14.16
CA VAL A 101 -0.41 6.16 13.34
C VAL A 101 -1.42 5.20 12.72
N SER A 102 -2.70 5.46 12.99
CA SER A 102 -3.82 4.69 12.43
C SER A 102 -4.43 5.34 11.18
N ASP A 103 -4.29 6.66 11.05
CA ASP A 103 -4.79 7.40 9.89
C ASP A 103 -3.74 7.41 8.80
N LEU A 104 -4.01 6.70 7.71
CA LEU A 104 -3.08 6.51 6.60
C LEU A 104 -3.71 6.98 5.30
N LEU A 105 -2.91 7.66 4.47
CA LEU A 105 -3.26 8.01 3.10
C LEU A 105 -2.16 7.53 2.17
N PHE A 106 -2.54 6.70 1.21
CA PHE A 106 -1.72 6.35 0.05
C PHE A 106 -2.25 7.05 -1.19
N LYS A 107 -1.34 7.68 -1.93
CA LYS A 107 -1.65 8.29 -3.22
C LYS A 107 -0.62 7.89 -4.25
N CYS A 108 -1.07 7.47 -5.43
CA CYS A 108 -0.18 7.15 -6.52
C CYS A 108 -0.76 7.54 -7.88
N SER A 109 0.16 7.76 -8.83
CA SER A 109 -0.15 7.88 -10.25
C SER A 109 0.38 6.67 -10.97
N LEU A 110 -0.49 5.93 -11.67
CA LEU A 110 -0.10 4.72 -12.37
C LEU A 110 -0.81 4.56 -13.71
N THR A 111 -0.20 3.82 -14.62
CA THR A 111 -0.80 3.45 -15.91
C THR A 111 -0.95 1.94 -15.97
N PRO A 112 -2.18 1.41 -15.80
CA PRO A 112 -2.44 -0.01 -16.00
C PRO A 112 -2.64 -0.31 -17.49
N ARG A 113 -2.18 -1.48 -17.93
CA ARG A 113 -2.40 -2.01 -19.28
C ARG A 113 -2.79 -3.47 -19.21
N GLY A 114 -3.66 -3.90 -20.10
CA GLY A 114 -4.11 -5.29 -20.15
C GLY A 114 -5.33 -5.57 -19.26
N ARG A 115 -5.46 -6.82 -18.88
CA ARG A 115 -6.59 -7.36 -18.10
C ARG A 115 -6.03 -8.13 -16.93
N GLY A 116 -6.50 -7.86 -15.75
CA GLY A 116 -5.98 -8.51 -14.56
C GLY A 116 -6.40 -7.78 -13.29
N ILE A 117 -5.68 -8.03 -12.22
CA ILE A 117 -6.03 -7.54 -10.89
C ILE A 117 -4.90 -6.66 -10.36
N LEU A 118 -5.29 -5.49 -9.86
CA LEU A 118 -4.47 -4.63 -9.01
C LEU A 118 -5.10 -4.60 -7.62
N ALA A 119 -4.33 -4.86 -6.59
CA ALA A 119 -4.74 -4.71 -5.20
C ALA A 119 -3.83 -3.72 -4.46
N VAL A 120 -4.42 -2.92 -3.58
CA VAL A 120 -3.71 -2.04 -2.66
C VAL A 120 -4.22 -2.31 -1.26
N SER A 121 -3.33 -2.63 -0.34
CA SER A 121 -3.66 -2.88 1.07
C SER A 121 -3.10 -1.79 1.96
N LEU A 122 -3.88 -1.36 2.96
CA LEU A 122 -3.45 -0.53 4.07
C LEU A 122 -3.76 -1.22 5.39
N PHE A 123 -2.83 -1.09 6.34
CA PHE A 123 -3.00 -1.58 7.70
C PHE A 123 -3.21 -0.42 8.66
N SER A 124 -4.26 -0.49 9.47
CA SER A 124 -4.59 0.49 10.49
C SER A 124 -4.87 -0.23 11.81
N GLY A 125 -3.90 -0.20 12.70
CA GLY A 125 -4.02 -0.94 13.97
C GLY A 125 -4.13 -2.45 13.73
N ALA A 126 -5.27 -3.04 14.10
CA ALA A 126 -5.56 -4.47 13.91
C ALA A 126 -6.29 -4.77 12.60
N ASP A 127 -6.69 -3.74 11.86
CA ASP A 127 -7.50 -3.91 10.65
C ASP A 127 -6.63 -3.84 9.40
N ARG A 128 -6.87 -4.75 8.47
CA ARG A 128 -6.32 -4.72 7.13
C ARG A 128 -7.43 -4.43 6.12
N PHE A 129 -7.30 -3.34 5.40
CA PHE A 129 -8.19 -2.99 4.31
C PHE A 129 -7.50 -3.14 2.96
N GLU A 130 -8.21 -3.72 2.00
CA GLU A 130 -7.70 -3.91 0.64
C GLU A 130 -8.70 -3.40 -0.39
N ILE A 131 -8.25 -2.57 -1.32
CA ILE A 131 -8.98 -2.27 -2.55
C ILE A 131 -8.48 -3.19 -3.65
N TRP A 132 -9.37 -3.95 -4.25
CA TRP A 132 -9.13 -4.79 -5.40
C TRP A 132 -9.78 -4.19 -6.62
N LEU A 133 -8.99 -3.98 -7.67
CA LEU A 133 -9.44 -3.52 -8.98
C LEU A 133 -9.30 -4.67 -9.97
N ASP A 134 -10.39 -5.28 -10.37
CA ASP A 134 -10.45 -6.27 -11.44
C ASP A 134 -10.74 -5.53 -12.76
N LEU A 135 -9.71 -5.37 -13.58
CA LEU A 135 -9.81 -4.62 -14.84
C LEU A 135 -10.55 -5.38 -15.92
N ASP A 136 -10.55 -6.71 -15.84
CA ASP A 136 -11.30 -7.56 -16.79
C ASP A 136 -12.79 -7.56 -16.48
N ALA A 137 -13.15 -7.80 -15.22
CA ALA A 137 -14.54 -7.77 -14.77
C ALA A 137 -15.10 -6.35 -14.61
N LYS A 138 -14.27 -5.30 -14.73
CA LYS A 138 -14.62 -3.89 -14.47
C LYS A 138 -15.29 -3.71 -13.11
N LYS A 139 -14.69 -4.27 -12.10
CA LYS A 139 -15.22 -4.35 -10.75
C LYS A 139 -14.18 -3.89 -9.74
N TYR A 140 -14.63 -3.22 -8.68
CA TYR A 140 -13.80 -3.03 -7.51
C TYR A 140 -14.45 -3.65 -6.26
N GLU A 141 -13.59 -4.06 -5.33
CA GLU A 141 -14.00 -4.63 -4.05
C GLU A 141 -13.20 -3.94 -2.94
N LEU A 142 -13.91 -3.57 -1.86
CA LEU A 142 -13.28 -3.32 -0.58
C LEU A 142 -13.34 -4.62 0.23
N ARG A 143 -12.20 -5.05 0.73
CA ARG A 143 -12.08 -6.18 1.64
C ARG A 143 -11.53 -5.73 2.98
N ARG A 144 -11.98 -6.36 4.07
CA ARG A 144 -11.43 -6.23 5.40
C ARG A 144 -11.04 -7.62 5.87
N ASP A 145 -9.78 -7.83 6.21
CA ASP A 145 -9.25 -9.10 6.74
C ASP A 145 -9.62 -10.33 5.91
N ARG A 146 -9.69 -10.20 4.57
CA ARG A 146 -10.08 -11.19 3.57
C ARG A 146 -11.57 -11.25 3.24
N ASP A 147 -12.45 -10.64 4.06
CA ASP A 147 -13.88 -10.61 3.79
C ASP A 147 -14.25 -9.44 2.87
N THR A 148 -15.08 -9.69 1.86
CA THR A 148 -15.57 -8.64 0.98
C THR A 148 -16.64 -7.83 1.69
N VAL A 149 -16.36 -6.54 1.93
CA VAL A 149 -17.29 -5.60 2.57
C VAL A 149 -18.14 -4.88 1.53
N VAL A 150 -17.53 -4.47 0.41
CA VAL A 150 -18.20 -3.79 -0.70
C VAL A 150 -17.74 -4.41 -2.00
N SER A 151 -18.63 -4.49 -2.97
CA SER A 151 -18.35 -5.02 -4.30
C SER A 151 -19.23 -4.33 -5.33
N GLU A 152 -18.62 -3.52 -6.19
CA GLU A 152 -19.31 -2.69 -7.18
C GLU A 152 -18.63 -2.73 -8.55
N GLN A 153 -19.40 -2.44 -9.59
CA GLN A 153 -18.89 -2.30 -10.95
C GLN A 153 -18.56 -0.84 -11.28
N PHE A 154 -17.48 -0.62 -12.00
CA PHE A 154 -17.22 0.68 -12.58
C PHE A 154 -17.58 0.69 -14.07
N HIS A 155 -18.47 1.60 -14.46
CA HIS A 155 -19.04 1.63 -15.83
C HIS A 155 -18.11 2.32 -16.84
N GLN A 156 -17.17 3.13 -16.38
CA GLN A 156 -16.20 3.78 -17.27
C GLN A 156 -14.95 2.94 -17.36
N GLY A 157 -14.61 2.48 -18.58
CA GLY A 157 -13.33 1.84 -18.83
C GLY A 157 -12.20 2.77 -18.36
N LEU A 158 -11.30 2.25 -17.55
CA LEU A 158 -10.09 2.96 -17.19
C LEU A 158 -9.30 3.15 -18.50
N LYS A 159 -9.27 4.37 -19.01
CA LYS A 159 -8.53 4.69 -20.24
C LYS A 159 -7.05 4.46 -19.97
N PRO A 160 -6.23 4.16 -21.01
CA PRO A 160 -4.78 4.04 -20.89
C PRO A 160 -4.12 5.42 -20.68
N LYS A 161 -4.58 6.15 -19.70
CA LYS A 161 -4.02 7.40 -19.20
C LYS A 161 -3.59 7.16 -17.76
N PRO A 162 -2.62 7.91 -17.24
CA PRO A 162 -2.28 7.82 -15.83
C PRO A 162 -3.55 7.97 -14.97
N LEU A 163 -3.74 7.01 -14.08
CA LEU A 163 -4.79 7.04 -13.07
C LEU A 163 -4.20 7.60 -11.79
N GLU A 164 -4.86 8.58 -11.22
CA GLU A 164 -4.57 9.03 -9.87
C GLU A 164 -5.44 8.22 -8.91
N LEU A 165 -4.80 7.42 -8.06
CA LEU A 165 -5.46 6.64 -7.02
C LEU A 165 -5.13 7.23 -5.66
N GLU A 166 -6.16 7.36 -4.81
CA GLU A 166 -6.01 7.69 -3.40
C GLU A 166 -6.76 6.65 -2.59
N PHE A 167 -6.08 6.02 -1.65
CA PHE A 167 -6.66 5.07 -0.72
C PHE A 167 -6.30 5.49 0.69
N ALA A 168 -7.31 5.73 1.51
CA ALA A 168 -7.14 6.28 2.84
C ALA A 168 -7.96 5.54 3.90
N ILE A 169 -7.40 5.48 5.09
CA ILE A 169 -8.09 5.13 6.32
C ILE A 169 -7.95 6.36 7.22
N VAL A 170 -9.05 7.06 7.47
CA VAL A 170 -9.06 8.32 8.23
C VAL A 170 -10.35 8.40 9.03
N ASP A 171 -10.27 8.76 10.32
CA ASP A 171 -11.43 8.96 11.19
C ASP A 171 -12.42 7.77 11.16
N ARG A 172 -11.92 6.55 11.18
CA ARG A 172 -12.73 5.32 11.10
C ARG A 172 -13.55 5.21 9.81
N GLN A 173 -13.03 5.74 8.73
CA GLN A 173 -13.59 5.61 7.40
C GLN A 173 -12.53 5.13 6.43
N VAL A 174 -12.92 4.21 5.57
CA VAL A 174 -12.14 3.83 4.39
C VAL A 174 -12.62 4.65 3.22
N ILE A 175 -11.69 5.33 2.54
CA ILE A 175 -11.99 6.21 1.41
C ILE A 175 -11.16 5.76 0.21
N PHE A 176 -11.82 5.60 -0.93
CA PHE A 176 -11.14 5.30 -2.19
C PHE A 176 -11.55 6.32 -3.26
N VAL A 177 -10.54 6.95 -3.88
CA VAL A 177 -10.71 8.00 -4.87
C VAL A 177 -9.96 7.62 -6.14
N VAL A 178 -10.60 7.81 -7.28
CA VAL A 178 -10.00 7.60 -8.60
C VAL A 178 -10.17 8.88 -9.41
N ASN A 179 -9.05 9.45 -9.88
CA ASN A 179 -9.02 10.68 -10.66
C ASN A 179 -9.81 11.84 -9.99
N GLY A 180 -9.65 12.01 -8.69
CA GLY A 180 -10.31 13.03 -7.90
C GLY A 180 -11.80 12.78 -7.62
N ARG A 181 -12.36 11.66 -8.07
CA ARG A 181 -13.74 11.28 -7.78
C ARG A 181 -13.77 10.18 -6.72
N THR A 182 -14.50 10.40 -5.64
CA THR A 182 -14.73 9.39 -4.61
C THR A 182 -15.58 8.26 -5.19
N TRP A 183 -15.02 7.05 -5.20
CA TRP A 183 -15.71 5.82 -5.59
C TRP A 183 -16.31 5.13 -4.38
N LEU A 184 -15.63 5.21 -3.24
CA LEU A 184 -16.03 4.54 -2.02
C LEU A 184 -15.79 5.44 -0.80
N ARG A 185 -16.75 5.42 0.12
CA ARG A 185 -16.60 5.90 1.49
C ARG A 185 -17.34 4.94 2.41
N GLN A 186 -16.60 4.18 3.19
CA GLN A 186 -17.14 3.12 4.05
C GLN A 186 -16.72 3.36 5.50
N PRO A 187 -17.66 3.67 6.41
CA PRO A 187 -17.35 3.71 7.84
C PRO A 187 -17.11 2.29 8.37
N PHE A 188 -16.28 2.19 9.40
CA PHE A 188 -16.03 0.93 10.09
C PHE A 188 -15.87 1.13 11.59
N VAL A 189 -16.08 0.06 12.35
CA VAL A 189 -15.73 -0.02 13.75
C VAL A 189 -14.37 -0.74 13.81
N PRO A 190 -13.34 -0.13 14.43
CA PRO A 190 -12.04 -0.78 14.59
C PRO A 190 -12.19 -2.12 15.31
N ALA A 191 -11.40 -3.11 14.90
CA ALA A 191 -11.32 -4.38 15.60
C ALA A 191 -10.76 -4.13 17.02
N ASP A 192 -11.30 -4.86 17.99
CA ASP A 192 -10.76 -4.83 19.34
C ASP A 192 -9.39 -5.50 19.35
N THR A 193 -8.36 -4.76 19.75
CA THR A 193 -6.98 -5.26 19.77
C THR A 193 -6.77 -6.40 20.75
N THR A 194 -7.70 -6.63 21.66
CA THR A 194 -7.66 -7.74 22.64
C THR A 194 -8.08 -9.08 22.04
N GLU A 195 -8.90 -9.09 21.00
CA GLU A 195 -9.43 -10.30 20.37
C GLU A 195 -8.74 -10.66 19.05
N THR A 196 -8.03 -9.73 18.45
CA THR A 196 -7.44 -9.98 17.14
C THR A 196 -6.20 -10.86 17.32
N ALA A 197 -6.24 -12.04 16.72
CA ALA A 197 -5.04 -12.85 16.52
C ALA A 197 -3.92 -11.96 16.02
N ALA A 198 -2.82 -11.95 16.75
CA ALA A 198 -1.68 -11.07 16.54
C ALA A 198 -1.47 -10.80 15.05
N LEU A 199 -1.68 -9.54 14.64
CA LEU A 199 -1.06 -9.05 13.42
C LEU A 199 0.36 -9.55 13.48
N THR A 200 0.80 -10.28 12.49
CA THR A 200 2.19 -10.70 12.47
C THR A 200 3.03 -9.42 12.52
N GLU A 201 4.15 -9.43 13.21
CA GLU A 201 5.09 -8.28 13.22
C GLU A 201 5.30 -7.74 11.80
N ILE A 202 5.27 -8.63 10.81
CA ILE A 202 5.36 -8.32 9.37
C ILE A 202 4.29 -7.33 8.92
N ASP A 203 3.05 -7.47 9.38
CA ASP A 203 1.95 -6.61 8.92
C ASP A 203 2.06 -5.18 9.51
N ALA A 204 2.56 -5.06 10.73
CA ALA A 204 2.80 -3.76 11.36
C ALA A 204 4.02 -3.01 10.74
N GLU A 205 5.01 -3.76 10.26
CA GLU A 205 6.20 -3.21 9.60
C GLU A 205 5.95 -2.81 8.15
N HIS A 206 4.89 -3.34 7.52
CA HIS A 206 4.52 -3.09 6.14
C HIS A 206 3.11 -2.50 6.02
N PRO A 207 2.92 -1.23 6.42
CA PRO A 207 1.60 -0.60 6.49
C PRO A 207 0.92 -0.43 5.12
N LEU A 208 1.66 -0.64 4.04
CA LEU A 208 1.17 -0.54 2.68
C LEU A 208 1.73 -1.67 1.83
N MET A 209 0.88 -2.28 1.01
CA MET A 209 1.24 -3.24 -0.02
C MET A 209 0.52 -2.90 -1.33
N ILE A 210 1.23 -3.04 -2.44
CA ILE A 210 0.66 -3.04 -3.78
C ILE A 210 0.87 -4.44 -4.34
N ALA A 211 -0.16 -5.02 -4.94
CA ALA A 211 -0.05 -6.35 -5.52
C ALA A 211 -0.73 -6.42 -6.88
N ALA A 212 -0.22 -7.23 -7.78
CA ALA A 212 -0.71 -7.31 -9.14
C ALA A 212 -0.66 -8.73 -9.71
N GLN A 213 -1.54 -9.00 -10.67
CA GLN A 213 -1.56 -10.24 -11.44
C GLN A 213 -2.14 -10.02 -12.84
N ASP A 214 -1.56 -10.66 -13.85
CA ASP A 214 -2.05 -10.75 -15.24
C ASP A 214 -2.27 -9.39 -15.92
N LEU A 215 -1.51 -8.37 -15.53
CA LEU A 215 -1.55 -7.05 -16.15
C LEU A 215 -0.16 -6.40 -16.19
N GLU A 216 -0.01 -5.34 -16.95
CA GLU A 216 1.16 -4.48 -16.89
C GLU A 216 0.80 -3.22 -16.11
N ILE A 217 1.68 -2.78 -15.21
CA ILE A 217 1.51 -1.53 -14.47
C ILE A 217 2.80 -0.73 -14.52
N GLN A 218 2.69 0.56 -14.80
CA GLN A 218 3.76 1.50 -14.55
C GLN A 218 3.32 2.49 -13.48
N ILE A 219 4.00 2.48 -12.34
CA ILE A 219 3.80 3.46 -11.26
C ILE A 219 4.78 4.60 -11.49
N HIS A 220 4.24 5.82 -11.70
CA HIS A 220 5.00 7.02 -12.02
C HIS A 220 5.39 7.81 -10.77
N ARG A 221 4.49 7.81 -9.76
CA ARG A 221 4.61 8.58 -8.53
C ARG A 221 3.82 7.92 -7.41
N MET A 222 4.37 7.95 -6.24
CA MET A 222 3.74 7.53 -4.99
C MET A 222 3.93 8.61 -3.93
#